data_379633696243ddae46a8cb7f95d2fb24
#
_entry.id   379633696243ddae46a8cb7f95d2fb24
#
_cell.length_a   1.000
_cell.length_b   1.000
_cell.length_c   1.000
_cell.angle_alpha   90.00
_cell.angle_beta   90.00
_cell.angle_gamma   90.00
#
_symmetry.space_group_name_H-M   'P 1'
#
loop_
_entity.id
_entity.type
_entity.pdbx_description
1 polymer ?
#
loop_
_entity_poly.entity_id
_entity_poly.type
_entity_poly.pdbx_seq_one_letter_code
_entity_poly.pdbx_strand_id
1 'polypeptide(L)'
;MTFLQRKHMADATTQPLAVTEQPAPNPQPGQQQIQVNIDYLKTTRVHICMPCYGGMLTESTFMSYIKWSNAARQLGIDWTMETMTNESLISRARNTLTAKFLHNKDSTHLMFIDADIGWEPWHLMVLLDRQVDVIGGLYPMKSLPVKWCVNGFDGAEEGANGLQEVTKTGTGFLLIKRDVFEKLDAHPAVKPFINDIGLPVELNPHMKTYFDTAVRENRYYSEDWTFCENWRDIGGKVWVDKRVLLKHTGTYVFDYAQQDTLYKELHNLALANGAALGVPGPAAPVDVPKPVEAKVLAASKKKKK
;
A
#
# COMPACT_ATOMS: atom_id res chain seq x y z
N MET A 1 -50.14 24.78 -48.21
CA MET A 1 -51.38 25.11 -47.48
C MET A 1 -51.41 24.34 -46.22
N THR A 2 -51.51 24.99 -45.17
CA THR A 2 -52.00 24.90 -43.81
C THR A 2 -50.85 24.95 -42.73
N PHE A 3 -50.78 26.12 -42.11
CA PHE A 3 -49.99 26.47 -40.93
C PHE A 3 -50.52 25.69 -39.74
N LEU A 4 -49.59 25.04 -38.98
CA LEU A 4 -49.83 24.53 -37.62
C LEU A 4 -49.14 25.44 -36.62
N GLN A 5 -49.96 26.05 -35.76
CA GLN A 5 -49.62 26.94 -34.68
C GLN A 5 -48.75 26.26 -33.64
N ARG A 6 -47.59 26.86 -33.31
CA ARG A 6 -46.81 26.53 -32.12
C ARG A 6 -47.46 27.22 -30.90
N LYS A 7 -47.95 26.41 -29.97
CA LYS A 7 -48.34 26.85 -28.62
C LYS A 7 -47.06 27.11 -27.82
N HIS A 8 -46.93 28.33 -27.29
CA HIS A 8 -45.99 28.68 -26.25
C HIS A 8 -46.31 27.88 -24.97
N MET A 9 -45.37 27.08 -24.52
CA MET A 9 -45.34 26.56 -23.13
C MET A 9 -44.56 27.55 -22.30
N ALA A 10 -45.21 28.01 -21.23
CA ALA A 10 -44.68 28.98 -20.26
C ALA A 10 -43.48 28.45 -19.49
N ASP A 11 -42.55 29.35 -19.22
CA ASP A 11 -41.39 29.20 -18.33
C ASP A 11 -41.79 28.66 -16.97
N ALA A 12 -41.31 27.46 -16.65
CA ALA A 12 -41.24 26.98 -15.26
C ALA A 12 -39.97 27.52 -14.62
N THR A 13 -40.07 28.58 -13.86
CA THR A 13 -39.05 29.12 -12.99
C THR A 13 -38.65 28.03 -11.98
N THR A 14 -37.52 27.36 -12.26
CA THR A 14 -36.84 26.47 -11.29
C THR A 14 -36.24 27.34 -10.17
N GLN A 15 -36.89 27.37 -9.02
CA GLN A 15 -36.26 27.88 -7.79
C GLN A 15 -35.04 27.01 -7.46
N PRO A 16 -33.91 27.60 -7.08
CA PRO A 16 -32.76 26.83 -6.60
C PRO A 16 -33.16 26.17 -5.28
N LEU A 17 -32.97 24.83 -5.22
CA LEU A 17 -33.08 24.05 -4.01
C LEU A 17 -32.07 24.63 -2.99
N ALA A 18 -32.58 25.22 -1.91
CA ALA A 18 -31.76 25.63 -0.77
C ALA A 18 -31.13 24.36 -0.17
N VAL A 19 -29.83 24.20 -0.38
CA VAL A 19 -29.02 23.22 0.33
C VAL A 19 -28.91 23.72 1.76
N THR A 20 -29.74 23.20 2.65
CA THR A 20 -29.55 23.39 4.09
C THR A 20 -28.29 22.63 4.47
N GLU A 21 -27.22 23.34 4.79
CA GLU A 21 -26.04 22.77 5.45
C GLU A 21 -26.50 22.11 6.74
N GLN A 22 -26.55 20.79 6.77
CA GLN A 22 -26.70 20.06 8.01
C GLN A 22 -25.41 20.26 8.82
N PRO A 23 -25.51 20.64 10.11
CA PRO A 23 -24.32 20.70 10.94
C PRO A 23 -23.64 19.33 10.96
N ALA A 24 -22.32 19.33 10.81
CA ALA A 24 -21.52 18.12 10.86
C ALA A 24 -21.90 17.29 12.11
N PRO A 25 -22.07 15.96 11.98
CA PRO A 25 -22.43 15.13 13.13
C PRO A 25 -21.36 15.27 14.20
N ASN A 26 -21.78 15.44 15.45
CA ASN A 26 -20.89 15.48 16.61
C ASN A 26 -19.99 14.23 16.61
N PRO A 27 -18.67 14.39 16.79
CA PRO A 27 -17.74 13.25 16.80
C PRO A 27 -18.15 12.26 17.91
N GLN A 28 -18.23 10.99 17.55
CA GLN A 28 -18.48 9.91 18.49
C GLN A 28 -17.37 9.89 19.55
N PRO A 29 -17.66 9.60 20.83
CA PRO A 29 -16.63 9.50 21.87
C PRO A 29 -15.58 8.46 21.49
N GLY A 30 -14.31 8.90 21.33
CA GLY A 30 -13.18 8.06 20.94
C GLY A 30 -12.60 8.29 19.54
N GLN A 31 -13.23 9.10 18.68
CA GLN A 31 -12.60 9.52 17.42
C GLN A 31 -11.61 10.66 17.69
N GLN A 32 -10.32 10.35 17.60
CA GLN A 32 -9.28 11.38 17.56
C GLN A 32 -9.48 12.21 16.27
N GLN A 33 -9.76 13.51 16.44
CA GLN A 33 -9.74 14.44 15.31
C GLN A 33 -8.30 14.59 14.83
N ILE A 34 -8.06 14.11 13.61
CA ILE A 34 -6.76 14.28 12.95
C ILE A 34 -6.80 15.64 12.26
N GLN A 35 -5.97 16.57 12.74
CA GLN A 35 -5.76 17.86 12.08
C GLN A 35 -4.51 17.78 11.23
N VAL A 36 -4.58 18.33 10.02
CA VAL A 36 -3.45 18.47 9.08
C VAL A 36 -3.41 19.89 8.52
N ASN A 37 -2.22 20.38 8.24
CA ASN A 37 -2.02 21.70 7.65
C ASN A 37 -2.27 21.64 6.14
N ILE A 38 -3.48 21.93 5.70
CA ILE A 38 -3.87 21.90 4.29
C ILE A 38 -3.06 22.89 3.44
N ASP A 39 -2.69 24.04 3.97
CA ASP A 39 -1.91 25.02 3.20
C ASP A 39 -0.50 24.51 2.93
N TYR A 40 0.11 23.79 3.88
CA TYR A 40 1.37 23.09 3.61
C TYR A 40 1.18 21.97 2.58
N LEU A 41 0.13 21.15 2.69
CA LEU A 41 -0.12 20.06 1.75
C LEU A 41 -0.24 20.57 0.30
N LYS A 42 -0.83 21.74 0.08
CA LYS A 42 -0.93 22.38 -1.25
C LYS A 42 0.42 22.78 -1.84
N THR A 43 1.46 22.92 -1.03
CA THR A 43 2.83 23.20 -1.50
C THR A 43 3.56 21.93 -1.93
N THR A 44 3.03 20.76 -1.62
CA THR A 44 3.63 19.48 -1.95
C THR A 44 3.15 18.97 -3.32
N ARG A 45 4.02 18.25 -4.03
CA ARG A 45 3.70 17.49 -5.23
C ARG A 45 4.13 16.07 -5.04
N VAL A 46 3.16 15.19 -4.84
CA VAL A 46 3.41 13.78 -4.52
C VAL A 46 3.43 12.96 -5.80
N HIS A 47 4.51 12.23 -6.04
CA HIS A 47 4.59 11.23 -7.10
C HIS A 47 4.39 9.84 -6.50
N ILE A 48 3.22 9.25 -6.75
CA ILE A 48 2.89 7.92 -6.25
C ILE A 48 3.46 6.88 -7.20
N CYS A 49 4.26 5.96 -6.67
CA CYS A 49 4.91 4.88 -7.39
C CYS A 49 4.36 3.54 -6.92
N MET A 50 3.80 2.76 -7.85
CA MET A 50 3.22 1.45 -7.55
C MET A 50 3.87 0.34 -8.38
N PRO A 51 4.73 -0.50 -7.78
CA PRO A 51 5.10 -1.78 -8.39
C PRO A 51 3.86 -2.67 -8.52
N CYS A 52 3.58 -3.15 -9.73
CA CYS A 52 2.33 -3.86 -10.05
C CYS A 52 2.64 -5.06 -10.96
N TYR A 53 3.38 -6.05 -10.44
CA TYR A 53 3.98 -7.13 -11.23
C TYR A 53 3.00 -7.81 -12.20
N GLY A 54 1.87 -8.26 -11.78
CA GLY A 54 0.88 -8.93 -12.63
C GLY A 54 -0.06 -7.98 -13.40
N GLY A 55 0.18 -6.66 -13.36
CA GLY A 55 -0.76 -5.67 -13.90
C GLY A 55 -2.09 -5.61 -13.13
N MET A 56 -2.12 -6.16 -11.91
CA MET A 56 -3.32 -6.26 -11.08
C MET A 56 -3.12 -5.53 -9.77
N LEU A 57 -4.19 -4.94 -9.27
CA LEU A 57 -4.26 -4.38 -7.92
C LEU A 57 -5.53 -4.87 -7.22
N THR A 58 -5.53 -4.83 -5.89
CA THR A 58 -6.69 -5.27 -5.13
C THR A 58 -7.81 -4.22 -5.17
N GLU A 59 -9.06 -4.67 -5.00
CA GLU A 59 -10.22 -3.77 -4.94
C GLU A 59 -10.03 -2.67 -3.86
N SER A 60 -9.53 -3.05 -2.68
CA SER A 60 -9.28 -2.10 -1.60
C SER A 60 -8.27 -1.02 -1.99
N THR A 61 -7.21 -1.38 -2.73
CA THR A 61 -6.22 -0.43 -3.27
C THR A 61 -6.85 0.46 -4.32
N PHE A 62 -7.63 -0.08 -5.26
CA PHE A 62 -8.34 0.68 -6.28
C PHE A 62 -9.27 1.72 -5.66
N MET A 63 -10.09 1.31 -4.69
CA MET A 63 -11.01 2.22 -4.00
C MET A 63 -10.29 3.32 -3.22
N SER A 64 -9.10 3.02 -2.67
CA SER A 64 -8.25 4.01 -2.01
C SER A 64 -7.82 5.11 -2.98
N TYR A 65 -7.41 4.77 -4.19
CA TYR A 65 -7.04 5.75 -5.22
C TYR A 65 -8.22 6.60 -5.69
N ILE A 66 -9.41 6.02 -5.84
CA ILE A 66 -10.61 6.79 -6.17
C ILE A 66 -10.93 7.81 -5.08
N LYS A 67 -10.88 7.40 -3.81
CA LYS A 67 -11.08 8.30 -2.66
C LYS A 67 -10.01 9.40 -2.62
N TRP A 68 -8.75 9.04 -2.82
CA TRP A 68 -7.63 9.99 -2.85
C TRP A 68 -7.79 11.02 -3.97
N SER A 69 -8.07 10.58 -5.19
CA SER A 69 -8.27 11.47 -6.34
C SER A 69 -9.36 12.52 -6.07
N ASN A 70 -10.48 12.09 -5.46
CA ASN A 70 -11.55 13.00 -5.09
C ASN A 70 -11.12 13.98 -3.99
N ALA A 71 -10.50 13.51 -2.92
CA ALA A 71 -10.05 14.34 -1.81
C ALA A 71 -8.96 15.33 -2.25
N ALA A 72 -7.95 14.88 -2.99
CA ALA A 72 -6.87 15.72 -3.50
C ALA A 72 -7.41 16.85 -4.38
N ARG A 73 -8.34 16.52 -5.30
CA ARG A 73 -9.00 17.53 -6.15
C ARG A 73 -9.79 18.55 -5.33
N GLN A 74 -10.56 18.12 -4.34
CA GLN A 74 -11.33 19.02 -3.49
C GLN A 74 -10.46 19.95 -2.65
N LEU A 75 -9.30 19.46 -2.18
CA LEU A 75 -8.38 20.18 -1.33
C LEU A 75 -7.32 20.96 -2.13
N GLY A 76 -7.20 20.77 -3.44
CA GLY A 76 -6.18 21.39 -4.27
C GLY A 76 -4.78 20.85 -4.01
N ILE A 77 -4.65 19.56 -3.65
CA ILE A 77 -3.37 18.87 -3.47
C ILE A 77 -2.93 18.27 -4.80
N ASP A 78 -1.72 18.62 -5.24
CA ASP A 78 -1.17 18.17 -6.51
C ASP A 78 -0.49 16.79 -6.37
N TRP A 79 -0.76 15.91 -7.33
CA TRP A 79 -0.19 14.56 -7.32
C TRP A 79 -0.14 13.95 -8.73
N THR A 80 0.80 13.03 -8.90
CA THR A 80 0.93 12.21 -10.11
C THR A 80 1.12 10.75 -9.72
N MET A 81 0.93 9.84 -10.66
CA MET A 81 1.06 8.41 -10.41
C MET A 81 1.81 7.72 -11.55
N GLU A 82 2.67 6.80 -11.18
CA GLU A 82 3.36 5.89 -12.09
C GLU A 82 3.20 4.46 -11.60
N THR A 83 2.87 3.54 -12.50
CA THR A 83 2.82 2.10 -12.21
C THR A 83 3.89 1.38 -13.01
N MET A 84 4.44 0.29 -12.47
CA MET A 84 5.36 -0.56 -13.21
C MET A 84 4.85 -2.00 -13.23
N THR A 85 4.49 -2.47 -14.42
CA THR A 85 4.00 -3.82 -14.65
C THR A 85 5.12 -4.71 -15.22
N ASN A 86 4.95 -6.03 -15.08
CA ASN A 86 5.83 -7.05 -15.67
C ASN A 86 7.31 -7.00 -15.27
N GLU A 87 7.65 -6.28 -14.19
CA GLU A 87 8.97 -6.31 -13.59
C GLU A 87 9.01 -7.30 -12.43
N SER A 88 9.71 -8.41 -12.62
CA SER A 88 9.77 -9.50 -11.65
C SER A 88 10.71 -9.23 -10.47
N LEU A 89 11.69 -8.35 -10.66
CA LEU A 89 12.62 -7.94 -9.59
C LEU A 89 12.08 -6.69 -8.90
N ILE A 90 11.54 -6.85 -7.71
CA ILE A 90 10.99 -5.73 -6.93
C ILE A 90 12.02 -4.61 -6.70
N SER A 91 13.27 -4.95 -6.45
CA SER A 91 14.37 -3.99 -6.31
C SER A 91 14.54 -3.14 -7.58
N ARG A 92 14.55 -3.77 -8.76
CA ARG A 92 14.67 -3.05 -10.04
C ARG A 92 13.41 -2.21 -10.32
N ALA A 93 12.21 -2.73 -9.99
CA ALA A 93 10.98 -1.96 -10.11
C ALA A 93 11.03 -0.66 -9.29
N ARG A 94 11.42 -0.74 -8.02
CA ARG A 94 11.53 0.44 -7.14
C ARG A 94 12.61 1.40 -7.62
N ASN A 95 13.78 0.92 -8.03
CA ASN A 95 14.84 1.77 -8.58
C ASN A 95 14.41 2.48 -9.87
N THR A 96 13.70 1.78 -10.75
CA THR A 96 13.17 2.37 -12.00
C THR A 96 12.12 3.44 -11.71
N LEU A 97 11.18 3.17 -10.81
CA LEU A 97 10.17 4.15 -10.40
C LEU A 97 10.80 5.37 -9.72
N THR A 98 11.85 5.14 -8.91
CA THR A 98 12.64 6.22 -8.32
C THR A 98 13.34 7.06 -9.38
N ALA A 99 13.92 6.44 -10.41
CA ALA A 99 14.54 7.16 -11.51
C ALA A 99 13.54 8.04 -12.27
N LYS A 100 12.35 7.56 -12.53
CA LYS A 100 11.25 8.34 -13.14
C LYS A 100 10.83 9.51 -12.24
N PHE A 101 10.70 9.30 -10.94
CA PHE A 101 10.45 10.35 -9.98
C PHE A 101 11.55 11.42 -9.99
N LEU A 102 12.82 11.03 -9.98
CA LEU A 102 13.95 11.94 -9.98
C LEU A 102 14.08 12.73 -11.30
N HIS A 103 13.73 12.09 -12.42
CA HIS A 103 13.67 12.76 -13.72
C HIS A 103 12.56 13.81 -13.77
N ASN A 104 11.43 13.58 -13.13
CA ASN A 104 10.36 14.57 -12.95
C ASN A 104 10.73 15.54 -11.84
N LYS A 105 11.32 16.70 -12.22
CA LYS A 105 11.83 17.69 -11.28
C LYS A 105 10.75 18.42 -10.46
N ASP A 106 9.49 18.34 -10.89
CA ASP A 106 8.40 19.06 -10.23
C ASP A 106 7.91 18.39 -8.95
N SER A 107 8.11 17.07 -8.81
CA SER A 107 7.63 16.32 -7.66
C SER A 107 8.54 16.50 -6.45
N THR A 108 7.96 16.80 -5.29
CA THR A 108 8.66 17.03 -4.03
C THR A 108 8.86 15.77 -3.19
N HIS A 109 7.92 14.83 -3.31
CA HIS A 109 7.89 13.60 -2.54
C HIS A 109 7.61 12.41 -3.45
N LEU A 110 8.33 11.31 -3.22
CA LEU A 110 8.00 10.00 -3.74
C LEU A 110 7.18 9.25 -2.70
N MET A 111 6.07 8.65 -3.11
CA MET A 111 5.23 7.80 -2.28
C MET A 111 5.12 6.41 -2.87
N PHE A 112 5.76 5.42 -2.27
CA PHE A 112 5.52 4.03 -2.63
C PHE A 112 4.22 3.54 -1.99
N ILE A 113 3.36 2.93 -2.81
CA ILE A 113 2.16 2.21 -2.37
C ILE A 113 2.11 0.89 -3.14
N ASP A 114 2.15 -0.24 -2.45
CA ASP A 114 2.04 -1.54 -3.10
C ASP A 114 0.60 -1.82 -3.58
N ALA A 115 0.48 -2.63 -4.62
CA ALA A 115 -0.78 -2.88 -5.33
C ALA A 115 -1.84 -3.63 -4.50
N ASP A 116 -1.52 -4.01 -3.28
CA ASP A 116 -2.37 -4.76 -2.35
C ASP A 116 -2.54 -4.08 -0.98
N ILE A 117 -2.15 -2.81 -0.88
CA ILE A 117 -2.35 -1.98 0.31
C ILE A 117 -3.61 -1.13 0.16
N GLY A 118 -4.57 -1.34 1.06
CA GLY A 118 -5.77 -0.50 1.20
C GLY A 118 -5.57 0.62 2.22
N TRP A 119 -5.96 1.84 1.87
CA TRP A 119 -5.71 3.04 2.67
C TRP A 119 -6.81 4.09 2.50
N GLU A 120 -6.85 5.08 3.41
CA GLU A 120 -7.76 6.21 3.34
C GLU A 120 -6.99 7.51 3.03
N PRO A 121 -7.60 8.50 2.38
CA PRO A 121 -6.92 9.75 1.98
C PRO A 121 -6.17 10.44 3.12
N TRP A 122 -6.74 10.45 4.31
CA TRP A 122 -6.12 11.08 5.47
C TRP A 122 -4.80 10.41 5.90
N HIS A 123 -4.57 9.12 5.56
CA HIS A 123 -3.31 8.44 5.84
C HIS A 123 -2.14 9.16 5.15
N LEU A 124 -2.25 9.42 3.85
CA LEU A 124 -1.22 10.14 3.11
C LEU A 124 -1.10 11.60 3.54
N MET A 125 -2.23 12.25 3.83
CA MET A 125 -2.21 13.64 4.34
C MET A 125 -1.45 13.75 5.66
N VAL A 126 -1.64 12.79 6.58
CA VAL A 126 -0.90 12.74 7.85
C VAL A 126 0.59 12.55 7.62
N LEU A 127 1.00 11.63 6.74
CA LEU A 127 2.42 11.41 6.47
C LEU A 127 3.08 12.68 5.90
N LEU A 128 2.42 13.36 4.97
CA LEU A 128 2.90 14.65 4.41
C LEU A 128 3.04 15.72 5.49
N ASP A 129 2.01 15.86 6.35
CA ASP A 129 1.97 16.87 7.41
C ASP A 129 3.08 16.68 8.48
N ARG A 130 3.64 15.48 8.60
CA ARG A 130 4.78 15.21 9.49
C ARG A 130 6.07 15.91 9.08
N GLN A 131 6.23 16.24 7.81
CA GLN A 131 7.36 16.99 7.26
C GLN A 131 8.74 16.35 7.53
N VAL A 132 8.79 15.08 7.91
CA VAL A 132 10.03 14.32 8.09
C VAL A 132 10.52 13.73 6.76
N ASP A 133 11.77 13.31 6.69
CA ASP A 133 12.41 12.93 5.44
C ASP A 133 11.93 11.57 4.90
N VAL A 134 11.78 10.57 5.78
CA VAL A 134 11.33 9.21 5.45
C VAL A 134 10.30 8.77 6.49
N ILE A 135 9.08 8.45 6.04
CA ILE A 135 8.00 8.04 6.92
C ILE A 135 7.07 7.03 6.28
N GLY A 136 6.72 5.99 7.02
CA GLY A 136 5.76 4.96 6.60
C GLY A 136 4.49 4.89 7.43
N GLY A 137 3.49 4.20 6.88
CA GLY A 137 2.33 3.70 7.60
C GLY A 137 2.54 2.27 8.08
N LEU A 138 1.78 1.84 9.07
CA LEU A 138 1.83 0.48 9.60
C LEU A 138 0.86 -0.43 8.87
N TYR A 139 1.34 -1.54 8.34
CA TYR A 139 0.53 -2.59 7.75
C TYR A 139 0.98 -3.97 8.23
N PRO A 140 0.04 -4.94 8.35
CA PRO A 140 0.38 -6.28 8.82
C PRO A 140 1.12 -7.09 7.74
N MET A 141 1.97 -8.00 8.16
CA MET A 141 2.45 -9.07 7.28
C MET A 141 1.28 -10.00 6.90
N LYS A 142 1.36 -10.66 5.75
CA LYS A 142 0.39 -11.69 5.33
C LYS A 142 0.62 -13.00 6.08
N SER A 143 0.51 -12.97 7.41
CA SER A 143 0.75 -14.10 8.29
C SER A 143 -0.14 -14.05 9.53
N LEU A 144 -0.40 -15.22 10.13
CA LEU A 144 -1.03 -15.35 11.44
C LEU A 144 -0.04 -15.97 12.43
N PRO A 145 0.05 -15.50 13.68
CA PRO A 145 -0.60 -14.28 14.20
C PRO A 145 -0.11 -13.01 13.48
N VAL A 146 -0.92 -11.96 13.54
CA VAL A 146 -0.61 -10.67 12.89
C VAL A 146 0.71 -10.12 13.42
N LYS A 147 1.63 -9.77 12.50
CA LYS A 147 2.88 -9.06 12.77
C LYS A 147 2.95 -7.84 11.86
N TRP A 148 3.55 -6.76 12.33
CA TRP A 148 3.70 -5.53 11.56
C TRP A 148 4.97 -5.55 10.69
N CYS A 149 4.89 -4.94 9.51
CA CYS A 149 6.05 -4.76 8.61
C CYS A 149 6.95 -3.61 9.07
N VAL A 150 7.43 -3.69 10.32
CA VAL A 150 8.27 -2.67 10.95
C VAL A 150 9.16 -3.31 12.00
N ASN A 151 10.36 -2.74 12.23
CA ASN A 151 11.32 -3.23 13.21
C ASN A 151 11.98 -2.07 13.96
N GLY A 152 12.41 -2.36 15.20
CA GLY A 152 13.25 -1.47 15.99
C GLY A 152 12.51 -0.32 16.65
N PHE A 153 11.49 -0.66 17.45
CA PHE A 153 10.84 0.30 18.35
C PHE A 153 11.64 0.56 19.63
N ASP A 154 12.48 -0.39 20.04
CA ASP A 154 13.18 -0.35 21.32
C ASP A 154 14.27 0.73 21.36
N GLY A 155 14.15 1.65 22.30
CA GLY A 155 15.10 2.76 22.48
C GLY A 155 15.05 3.86 21.42
N ALA A 156 14.09 3.79 20.51
CA ALA A 156 13.90 4.79 19.46
C ALA A 156 13.14 6.03 19.98
N GLU A 157 13.41 7.17 19.35
CA GLU A 157 12.75 8.43 19.67
C GLU A 157 11.25 8.36 19.41
N GLU A 158 10.44 8.77 20.37
CA GLU A 158 9.00 8.95 20.19
C GLU A 158 8.68 10.44 20.02
N GLY A 159 8.15 10.79 18.88
CA GLY A 159 7.67 12.14 18.58
C GLY A 159 6.22 12.35 19.04
N ALA A 160 5.75 13.59 18.93
CA ALA A 160 4.39 13.95 19.28
C ALA A 160 3.34 13.22 18.44
N ASN A 161 2.18 12.94 19.03
CA ASN A 161 0.96 12.50 18.33
C ASN A 161 1.13 11.22 17.48
N GLY A 162 1.83 10.22 18.00
CA GLY A 162 1.96 8.91 17.36
C GLY A 162 3.10 8.79 16.35
N LEU A 163 3.92 9.81 16.16
CA LEU A 163 5.15 9.70 15.39
C LEU A 163 6.17 8.85 16.16
N GLN A 164 6.76 7.86 15.51
CA GLN A 164 7.69 6.92 16.12
C GLN A 164 8.88 6.68 15.22
N GLU A 165 10.11 6.89 15.73
CA GLU A 165 11.32 6.47 15.06
C GLU A 165 11.42 4.93 15.05
N VAL A 166 11.89 4.37 13.94
CA VAL A 166 12.09 2.92 13.77
C VAL A 166 13.40 2.68 13.03
N THR A 167 13.94 1.48 13.14
CA THR A 167 15.14 1.15 12.38
C THR A 167 14.82 0.80 10.94
N LYS A 168 13.72 0.09 10.70
CA LYS A 168 13.32 -0.42 9.38
C LYS A 168 11.81 -0.45 9.26
N THR A 169 11.31 -0.11 8.08
CA THR A 169 9.90 -0.28 7.70
C THR A 169 9.81 -0.76 6.27
N GLY A 170 8.68 -1.38 5.92
CA GLY A 170 8.44 -1.82 4.56
C GLY A 170 8.07 -0.67 3.63
N THR A 171 8.27 -0.85 2.34
CA THR A 171 7.97 0.13 1.29
C THR A 171 6.54 0.07 0.77
N GLY A 172 5.69 -0.80 1.32
CA GLY A 172 4.30 -0.93 0.89
C GLY A 172 3.44 0.33 1.11
N PHE A 173 3.86 1.23 2.00
CA PHE A 173 3.28 2.57 2.19
C PHE A 173 4.34 3.50 2.79
N LEU A 174 5.24 4.02 1.94
CA LEU A 174 6.42 4.79 2.35
C LEU A 174 6.55 6.09 1.60
N LEU A 175 6.54 7.19 2.32
CA LEU A 175 6.76 8.56 1.80
C LEU A 175 8.20 8.98 2.02
N ILE A 176 8.84 9.50 0.96
CA ILE A 176 10.26 9.89 0.95
C ILE A 176 10.39 11.26 0.29
N LYS A 177 11.05 12.21 0.95
CA LYS A 177 11.39 13.49 0.34
C LYS A 177 12.45 13.32 -0.75
N ARG A 178 12.44 14.19 -1.74
CA ARG A 178 13.42 14.20 -2.84
C ARG A 178 14.86 14.28 -2.35
N ASP A 179 15.14 15.15 -1.39
CA ASP A 179 16.48 15.38 -0.85
C ASP A 179 17.13 14.12 -0.26
N VAL A 180 16.34 13.15 0.14
CA VAL A 180 16.85 11.86 0.65
C VAL A 180 17.67 11.15 -0.41
N PHE A 181 17.18 11.11 -1.65
CA PHE A 181 17.89 10.46 -2.76
C PHE A 181 19.16 11.22 -3.15
N GLU A 182 19.12 12.56 -3.11
CA GLU A 182 20.30 13.39 -3.37
C GLU A 182 21.40 13.16 -2.33
N LYS A 183 21.02 13.01 -1.06
CA LYS A 183 21.97 12.68 0.02
C LYS A 183 22.50 11.24 -0.10
N LEU A 184 21.63 10.29 -0.49
CA LEU A 184 22.01 8.89 -0.69
C LEU A 184 22.92 8.68 -1.90
N ASP A 185 22.97 9.60 -2.85
CA ASP A 185 23.88 9.52 -3.99
C ASP A 185 25.35 9.39 -3.61
N ALA A 186 25.74 9.92 -2.46
CA ALA A 186 27.09 9.82 -1.93
C ALA A 186 27.35 8.51 -1.14
N HIS A 187 26.31 7.71 -0.87
CA HIS A 187 26.45 6.48 -0.11
C HIS A 187 27.15 5.37 -0.92
N PRO A 188 28.17 4.68 -0.39
CA PRO A 188 28.98 3.73 -1.14
C PRO A 188 28.20 2.50 -1.67
N ALA A 189 27.06 2.16 -1.08
CA ALA A 189 26.21 1.07 -1.56
C ALA A 189 25.29 1.48 -2.72
N VAL A 190 25.06 2.78 -2.95
CA VAL A 190 24.24 3.28 -4.05
C VAL A 190 25.09 3.36 -5.32
N LYS A 191 24.83 2.46 -6.26
CA LYS A 191 25.59 2.33 -7.51
C LYS A 191 24.76 2.75 -8.72
N PRO A 192 25.31 3.49 -9.66
CA PRO A 192 24.66 3.73 -10.93
C PRO A 192 24.61 2.43 -11.76
N PHE A 193 23.55 2.29 -12.55
CA PHE A 193 23.45 1.23 -13.56
C PHE A 193 22.77 1.75 -14.81
N ILE A 194 23.00 1.07 -15.95
CA ILE A 194 22.36 1.40 -17.21
C ILE A 194 21.11 0.54 -17.37
N ASN A 195 20.04 1.18 -17.78
CA ASN A 195 18.80 0.50 -18.11
C ASN A 195 18.95 -0.29 -19.43
N ASP A 196 18.69 -1.59 -19.37
CA ASP A 196 18.73 -2.53 -20.50
C ASP A 196 17.35 -3.12 -20.84
N ILE A 197 16.29 -2.61 -20.24
CA ILE A 197 14.90 -3.09 -20.42
C ILE A 197 14.06 -2.20 -21.36
N GLY A 198 14.70 -1.39 -22.18
CA GLY A 198 14.03 -0.59 -23.21
C GLY A 198 13.36 0.69 -22.73
N LEU A 199 13.73 1.20 -21.55
CA LEU A 199 13.26 2.50 -21.07
C LEU A 199 14.03 3.65 -21.74
N PRO A 200 13.49 4.89 -21.75
CA PRO A 200 14.16 6.07 -22.28
C PRO A 200 15.56 6.27 -21.67
N VAL A 201 16.54 6.59 -22.51
CA VAL A 201 17.95 6.76 -22.09
C VAL A 201 18.15 7.97 -21.16
N GLU A 202 17.23 8.91 -21.18
CA GLU A 202 17.18 10.10 -20.32
C GLU A 202 17.00 9.74 -18.84
N LEU A 203 16.55 8.54 -18.54
CA LEU A 203 16.44 8.02 -17.17
C LEU A 203 17.77 7.52 -16.61
N ASN A 204 18.76 7.15 -17.47
CA ASN A 204 20.03 6.57 -17.04
C ASN A 204 20.79 7.41 -16.00
N PRO A 205 20.83 8.75 -16.03
CA PRO A 205 21.47 9.54 -14.97
C PRO A 205 20.88 9.32 -13.57
N HIS A 206 19.62 8.87 -13.49
CA HIS A 206 18.87 8.64 -12.26
C HIS A 206 18.77 7.15 -11.87
N MET A 207 19.24 6.24 -12.73
CA MET A 207 19.20 4.79 -12.49
C MET A 207 20.28 4.41 -11.49
N LYS A 208 19.90 4.25 -10.22
CA LYS A 208 20.80 3.89 -9.12
C LYS A 208 20.16 2.87 -8.20
N THR A 209 20.99 2.09 -7.49
CA THR A 209 20.56 1.02 -6.60
C THR A 209 20.18 1.55 -5.20
N TYR A 210 19.19 2.44 -5.13
CA TYR A 210 18.66 2.92 -3.84
C TYR A 210 17.97 1.81 -3.06
N PHE A 211 17.29 0.92 -3.80
CA PHE A 211 16.57 -0.25 -3.29
C PHE A 211 17.24 -1.50 -3.85
N ASP A 212 18.10 -2.13 -3.04
CA ASP A 212 18.76 -3.37 -3.42
C ASP A 212 18.81 -4.31 -2.22
N THR A 213 18.98 -5.59 -2.47
CA THR A 213 19.20 -6.56 -1.42
C THR A 213 20.67 -6.56 -0.98
N ALA A 214 20.92 -6.81 0.30
CA ALA A 214 22.28 -6.87 0.83
C ALA A 214 22.41 -7.96 1.89
N VAL A 215 23.64 -8.44 2.10
CA VAL A 215 23.97 -9.23 3.27
C VAL A 215 24.72 -8.35 4.26
N ARG A 216 24.13 -8.12 5.43
CA ARG A 216 24.74 -7.37 6.55
C ARG A 216 24.70 -8.26 7.78
N GLU A 217 25.80 -8.39 8.49
CA GLU A 217 25.90 -9.17 9.74
C GLU A 217 25.38 -10.61 9.59
N ASN A 218 25.69 -11.26 8.48
CA ASN A 218 25.22 -12.60 8.11
C ASN A 218 23.71 -12.75 7.95
N ARG A 219 22.96 -11.64 7.80
CA ARG A 219 21.52 -11.62 7.52
C ARG A 219 21.27 -11.09 6.12
N TYR A 220 20.34 -11.72 5.43
CA TYR A 220 19.84 -11.24 4.15
C TYR A 220 18.83 -10.09 4.38
N TYR A 221 19.15 -8.91 3.88
CA TYR A 221 18.29 -7.73 3.95
C TYR A 221 17.54 -7.60 2.64
N SER A 222 16.23 -7.41 2.72
CA SER A 222 15.37 -7.00 1.61
C SER A 222 15.70 -5.57 1.17
N GLU A 223 15.17 -5.17 0.03
CA GLU A 223 15.43 -3.87 -0.58
C GLU A 223 14.96 -2.70 0.29
N ASP A 224 13.82 -2.87 0.98
CA ASP A 224 13.27 -1.90 1.92
C ASP A 224 14.15 -1.73 3.17
N TRP A 225 14.64 -2.84 3.74
CA TRP A 225 15.56 -2.81 4.87
C TRP A 225 16.90 -2.20 4.49
N THR A 226 17.42 -2.54 3.32
CA THR A 226 18.69 -1.99 2.81
C THR A 226 18.57 -0.48 2.60
N PHE A 227 17.47 0.00 2.02
CA PHE A 227 17.21 1.43 1.89
C PHE A 227 17.19 2.13 3.26
N CYS A 228 16.47 1.59 4.23
CA CYS A 228 16.40 2.17 5.57
C CYS A 228 17.78 2.25 6.24
N GLU A 229 18.58 1.20 6.14
CA GLU A 229 19.93 1.19 6.72
C GLU A 229 20.88 2.14 6.00
N ASN A 230 20.88 2.17 4.66
CA ASN A 230 21.70 3.12 3.92
C ASN A 230 21.38 4.58 4.28
N TRP A 231 20.09 4.89 4.50
CA TRP A 231 19.66 6.19 4.96
C TRP A 231 20.15 6.50 6.38
N ARG A 232 20.10 5.51 7.29
CA ARG A 232 20.58 5.64 8.66
C ARG A 232 22.11 5.71 8.74
N ASP A 233 22.84 5.02 7.89
CA ASP A 233 24.32 5.06 7.82
C ASP A 233 24.85 6.49 7.58
N ILE A 234 24.08 7.35 6.93
CA ILE A 234 24.43 8.77 6.70
C ILE A 234 23.75 9.73 7.69
N GLY A 235 23.22 9.21 8.81
CA GLY A 235 22.61 10.00 9.89
C GLY A 235 21.13 10.32 9.70
N GLY A 236 20.47 9.74 8.70
CA GLY A 236 19.03 9.89 8.48
C GLY A 236 18.20 9.10 9.52
N LYS A 237 16.95 9.52 9.69
CA LYS A 237 15.96 8.84 10.56
C LYS A 237 14.83 8.30 9.74
N VAL A 238 14.34 7.13 10.12
CA VAL A 238 13.16 6.48 9.54
C VAL A 238 12.02 6.55 10.56
N TRP A 239 10.87 7.00 10.12
CA TRP A 239 9.70 7.20 10.97
C TRP A 239 8.51 6.37 10.53
N VAL A 240 7.60 6.09 11.47
CA VAL A 240 6.24 5.65 11.19
C VAL A 240 5.24 6.49 11.99
N ASP A 241 4.03 6.64 11.46
CA ASP A 241 2.93 7.20 12.26
C ASP A 241 2.03 6.06 12.75
N LYS A 242 1.99 5.84 14.06
CA LYS A 242 1.22 4.75 14.71
C LYS A 242 -0.29 4.86 14.51
N ARG A 243 -0.79 6.00 14.04
CA ARG A 243 -2.21 6.21 13.72
C ARG A 243 -2.54 5.74 12.30
N VAL A 244 -1.56 5.68 11.40
CA VAL A 244 -1.72 5.27 10.01
C VAL A 244 -1.67 3.75 9.95
N LEU A 245 -2.84 3.13 10.13
CA LEU A 245 -3.04 1.68 10.13
C LEU A 245 -3.71 1.26 8.83
N LEU A 246 -3.04 0.43 8.06
CA LEU A 246 -3.40 0.07 6.70
C LEU A 246 -3.91 -1.37 6.60
N LYS A 247 -4.59 -1.66 5.49
CA LYS A 247 -5.01 -3.02 5.15
C LYS A 247 -4.00 -3.64 4.18
N HIS A 248 -3.65 -4.90 4.41
CA HIS A 248 -2.77 -5.65 3.50
C HIS A 248 -3.52 -6.87 2.98
N THR A 249 -3.89 -6.86 1.73
CA THR A 249 -4.64 -7.94 1.10
C THR A 249 -3.67 -9.05 0.66
N GLY A 250 -4.04 -10.30 0.96
CA GLY A 250 -3.29 -11.48 0.53
C GLY A 250 -4.23 -12.53 -0.04
N THR A 251 -3.67 -13.46 -0.80
CA THR A 251 -4.39 -14.63 -1.29
C THR A 251 -4.43 -15.67 -0.18
N TYR A 252 -5.62 -16.16 0.13
CA TYR A 252 -5.83 -17.30 1.03
C TYR A 252 -6.38 -18.47 0.23
N VAL A 253 -5.80 -19.65 0.39
CA VAL A 253 -6.31 -20.88 -0.24
C VAL A 253 -7.36 -21.46 0.67
N PHE A 254 -8.59 -21.51 0.21
CA PHE A 254 -9.68 -22.16 0.92
C PHE A 254 -9.62 -23.66 0.61
N ASP A 255 -9.12 -24.45 1.57
CA ASP A 255 -9.07 -25.90 1.51
C ASP A 255 -10.07 -26.47 2.53
N TYR A 256 -10.84 -27.46 2.14
CA TYR A 256 -11.84 -28.09 3.00
C TYR A 256 -11.22 -28.65 4.29
N ALA A 257 -10.03 -29.26 4.20
CA ALA A 257 -9.34 -29.81 5.37
C ALA A 257 -8.89 -28.73 6.37
N GLN A 258 -8.50 -27.55 5.87
CA GLN A 258 -8.11 -26.41 6.72
C GLN A 258 -9.33 -25.78 7.39
N GLN A 259 -10.47 -25.75 6.72
CA GLN A 259 -11.71 -25.20 7.26
C GLN A 259 -12.19 -26.01 8.47
N ASP A 260 -12.10 -27.33 8.42
CA ASP A 260 -12.44 -28.21 9.55
C ASP A 260 -11.50 -28.01 10.74
N THR A 261 -10.20 -27.86 10.49
CA THR A 261 -9.20 -27.59 11.54
C THR A 261 -9.44 -26.22 12.20
N LEU A 262 -9.62 -25.17 11.40
CA LEU A 262 -9.88 -23.81 11.91
C LEU A 262 -11.18 -23.77 12.73
N TYR A 263 -12.23 -24.45 12.27
CA TYR A 263 -13.48 -24.55 13.01
C TYR A 263 -13.28 -25.22 14.38
N LYS A 264 -12.54 -26.32 14.44
CA LYS A 264 -12.21 -27.03 15.69
C LYS A 264 -11.40 -26.16 16.65
N GLU A 265 -10.40 -25.42 16.14
CA GLU A 265 -9.59 -24.52 16.94
C GLU A 265 -10.43 -23.36 17.51
N LEU A 266 -11.26 -22.73 16.70
CA LEU A 266 -12.16 -21.65 17.13
C LEU A 266 -13.19 -22.16 18.14
N HIS A 267 -13.74 -23.34 17.93
CA HIS A 267 -14.70 -23.96 18.84
C HIS A 267 -14.06 -24.28 20.21
N ASN A 268 -12.86 -24.86 20.22
CA ASN A 268 -12.12 -25.13 21.44
C ASN A 268 -11.73 -23.86 22.19
N LEU A 269 -11.33 -22.80 21.45
CA LEU A 269 -11.03 -21.50 22.05
C LEU A 269 -12.25 -20.85 22.69
N ALA A 270 -13.41 -20.95 22.05
CA ALA A 270 -14.66 -20.46 22.58
C ALA A 270 -15.11 -21.21 23.85
N LEU A 271 -14.99 -22.52 23.84
CA LEU A 271 -15.27 -23.36 25.03
C LEU A 271 -14.33 -23.01 26.20
N ALA A 272 -13.03 -22.80 25.92
CA ALA A 272 -12.06 -22.40 26.94
C ALA A 272 -12.35 -21.03 27.55
N ASN A 273 -12.98 -20.12 26.81
CA ASN A 273 -13.36 -18.78 27.26
C ASN A 273 -14.80 -18.70 27.82
N GLY A 274 -15.49 -19.83 27.97
CA GLY A 274 -16.86 -19.88 28.50
C GLY A 274 -17.91 -19.24 27.58
N ALA A 275 -17.58 -18.99 26.33
CA ALA A 275 -18.46 -18.43 25.32
C ALA A 275 -19.13 -19.54 24.52
N ALA A 276 -20.45 -19.64 24.56
CA ALA A 276 -21.17 -20.40 23.55
C ALA A 276 -21.13 -19.61 22.24
N LEU A 277 -20.35 -20.05 21.26
CA LEU A 277 -20.46 -19.51 19.90
C LEU A 277 -21.85 -19.89 19.38
N GLY A 278 -22.72 -18.89 19.18
CA GLY A 278 -23.97 -19.04 18.45
C GLY A 278 -23.76 -19.24 16.95
N VAL A 279 -22.66 -19.90 16.57
CA VAL A 279 -22.38 -20.27 15.17
C VAL A 279 -23.09 -21.60 14.94
N PRO A 280 -23.95 -21.72 13.92
CA PRO A 280 -24.51 -23.02 13.55
C PRO A 280 -23.37 -24.00 13.35
N GLY A 281 -23.45 -25.16 14.00
CA GLY A 281 -22.49 -26.24 13.74
C GLY A 281 -22.37 -26.51 12.24
N PRO A 282 -21.27 -27.12 11.79
CA PRO A 282 -21.13 -27.47 10.39
C PRO A 282 -22.40 -28.23 9.97
N ALA A 283 -22.99 -27.81 8.85
CA ALA A 283 -24.08 -28.60 8.24
C ALA A 283 -23.67 -30.05 8.24
N ALA A 284 -24.62 -30.97 8.58
CA ALA A 284 -24.34 -32.40 8.61
C ALA A 284 -23.47 -32.78 7.42
N PRO A 285 -22.44 -33.61 7.61
CA PRO A 285 -21.49 -33.89 6.55
C PRO A 285 -22.25 -34.34 5.31
N VAL A 286 -22.21 -33.52 4.27
CA VAL A 286 -22.57 -33.95 2.93
C VAL A 286 -21.60 -35.09 2.63
N ASP A 287 -22.14 -36.23 2.22
CA ASP A 287 -21.33 -37.43 1.92
C ASP A 287 -20.37 -37.07 0.77
N VAL A 288 -19.22 -36.53 1.13
CA VAL A 288 -18.18 -36.10 0.16
C VAL A 288 -17.46 -37.38 -0.24
N PRO A 289 -17.44 -37.76 -1.51
CA PRO A 289 -16.68 -38.91 -1.97
C PRO A 289 -15.25 -38.82 -1.47
N LYS A 290 -14.75 -39.85 -0.79
CA LYS A 290 -13.35 -39.89 -0.36
C LYS A 290 -12.44 -39.59 -1.58
N PRO A 291 -11.36 -38.80 -1.40
CA PRO A 291 -10.42 -38.55 -2.48
C PRO A 291 -9.99 -39.88 -3.10
N VAL A 292 -10.20 -40.07 -4.38
CA VAL A 292 -9.72 -41.23 -5.09
C VAL A 292 -8.19 -41.06 -5.19
N GLU A 293 -7.44 -41.92 -4.50
CA GLU A 293 -6.00 -42.02 -4.72
C GLU A 293 -5.78 -42.41 -6.17
N ALA A 294 -5.38 -41.45 -6.99
CA ALA A 294 -4.99 -41.71 -8.36
C ALA A 294 -3.67 -42.48 -8.35
N LYS A 295 -3.74 -43.81 -8.45
CA LYS A 295 -2.58 -44.63 -8.78
C LYS A 295 -2.14 -44.27 -10.18
N VAL A 296 -1.04 -43.52 -10.30
CA VAL A 296 -0.35 -43.33 -11.58
C VAL A 296 0.23 -44.66 -12.01
N LEU A 297 -0.47 -45.39 -12.87
CA LEU A 297 0.06 -46.55 -13.53
C LEU A 297 1.17 -46.12 -14.50
N ALA A 298 2.41 -46.44 -14.16
CA ALA A 298 3.54 -46.27 -15.05
C ALA A 298 3.29 -47.05 -16.35
N ALA A 299 3.24 -46.36 -17.48
CA ALA A 299 3.11 -46.98 -18.79
C ALA A 299 4.33 -47.86 -19.05
N SER A 300 4.13 -49.18 -19.14
CA SER A 300 5.17 -50.14 -19.54
C SER A 300 5.59 -49.88 -20.97
N LYS A 301 6.84 -49.56 -21.19
CA LYS A 301 7.46 -49.50 -22.53
C LYS A 301 7.45 -50.93 -23.14
N LYS A 302 6.51 -51.21 -24.05
CA LYS A 302 6.60 -52.38 -24.91
C LYS A 302 7.85 -52.28 -25.78
N LYS A 303 8.89 -53.09 -25.53
CA LYS A 303 9.98 -53.34 -26.44
C LYS A 303 9.40 -54.02 -27.70
N LYS A 304 9.48 -53.32 -28.83
CA LYS A 304 9.34 -54.01 -30.15
C LYS A 304 10.63 -54.78 -30.43
N LYS A 305 10.46 -56.07 -30.74
CA LYS A 305 11.47 -56.90 -31.37
C LYS A 305 11.61 -56.54 -32.85
#